data_ba1dbc0e693dce410da5d425427bb1e3
#
_entry.id   ba1dbc0e693dce410da5d425427bb1e3
#
_cell.length_a   1.000
_cell.length_b   1.000
_cell.length_c   1.000
_cell.angle_alpha   90.00
_cell.angle_beta   90.00
_cell.angle_gamma   90.00
#
_symmetry.space_group_name_H-M   'P 1'
#
loop_
_entity.id
_entity.type
_entity.pdbx_description
1 polymer ?
#
loop_
_entity_poly.entity_id
_entity_poly.type
_entity_poly.pdbx_seq_one_letter_code
_entity_poly.pdbx_strand_id
1 'polypeptide(L)' 'MISVKNGDAKFEGNKEEIFADLSSIASYAFEHLAKKMSKEKAQEKILLAVERGFYISGEMNAETAYEMQKLSKKINGR' A
#
# COMPACT_ATOMS: atom_id res chain seq x y z
N MET A 1 7.42 -2.58 -14.41
CA MET A 1 8.03 -1.38 -13.78
C MET A 1 6.98 -0.36 -13.39
N ILE A 2 7.15 0.24 -12.24
CA ILE A 2 6.25 1.29 -11.75
C ILE A 2 7.05 2.59 -11.65
N SER A 3 6.55 3.64 -12.29
CA SER A 3 7.16 4.97 -12.21
C SER A 3 6.13 5.97 -11.70
N VAL A 4 6.51 6.76 -10.70
CA VAL A 4 5.62 7.78 -10.14
C VAL A 4 6.32 9.13 -10.25
N LYS A 5 5.63 10.09 -10.85
CA LYS A 5 6.17 11.44 -11.01
C LYS A 5 5.04 12.45 -10.99
N ASN A 6 5.16 13.43 -10.11
CA ASN A 6 4.18 14.54 -10.01
C ASN A 6 2.74 14.05 -9.87
N GLY A 7 2.54 12.99 -9.12
CA GLY A 7 1.21 12.45 -8.88
C GLY A 7 0.70 11.50 -9.94
N ASP A 8 1.43 11.34 -11.03
CA ASP A 8 1.08 10.40 -12.08
C ASP A 8 1.90 9.14 -11.95
N ALA A 9 1.28 7.99 -12.22
CA ALA A 9 1.96 6.70 -12.16
C ALA A 9 1.82 5.96 -13.46
N LYS A 10 2.92 5.32 -13.89
CA LYS A 10 2.93 4.44 -15.06
C LYS A 10 3.24 3.03 -14.60
N PHE A 11 2.50 2.08 -15.13
CA PHE A 11 2.68 0.67 -14.83
C PHE A 11 3.04 -0.08 -16.11
N GLU A 12 4.19 -0.74 -16.12
CA GLU A 12 4.64 -1.54 -17.25
C GLU A 12 4.99 -2.93 -16.77
N GLY A 13 4.58 -3.95 -17.55
CA GLY A 13 4.83 -5.34 -17.24
C GLY A 13 3.55 -6.10 -16.96
N ASN A 14 3.68 -7.40 -16.74
CA ASN A 14 2.53 -8.24 -16.39
C ASN A 14 2.18 -8.04 -14.92
N LYS A 15 1.08 -8.65 -14.48
CA LYS A 15 0.60 -8.44 -13.11
C LYS A 15 1.57 -8.95 -12.05
N GLU A 16 2.31 -10.02 -12.33
CA GLU A 16 3.31 -10.53 -11.38
C GLU A 16 4.46 -9.54 -11.21
N GLU A 17 4.89 -8.94 -12.30
CA GLU A 17 5.96 -7.93 -12.26
C GLU A 17 5.51 -6.69 -11.51
N ILE A 18 4.28 -6.24 -11.77
CA ILE A 18 3.71 -5.08 -11.08
C ILE A 18 3.56 -5.36 -9.60
N PHE A 19 3.10 -6.56 -9.24
CA PHE A 19 2.99 -6.95 -7.84
C PHE A 19 4.36 -6.96 -7.15
N ALA A 20 5.37 -7.50 -7.81
CA ALA A 20 6.72 -7.53 -7.26
C ALA A 20 7.27 -6.11 -7.05
N ASP A 21 7.02 -5.22 -8.01
CA ASP A 21 7.44 -3.83 -7.91
C ASP A 21 6.74 -3.11 -6.75
N LEU A 22 5.44 -3.35 -6.57
CA LEU A 22 4.70 -2.79 -5.45
C LEU A 22 5.28 -3.26 -4.11
N SER A 23 5.64 -4.55 -4.03
CA SER A 23 6.24 -5.10 -2.83
C SER A 23 7.58 -4.43 -2.53
N SER A 24 8.37 -4.19 -3.57
CA SER A 24 9.65 -3.50 -3.43
C SER A 24 9.47 -2.07 -2.93
N ILE A 25 8.51 -1.35 -3.51
CA ILE A 25 8.20 0.02 -3.10
C ILE A 25 7.80 0.05 -1.62
N ALA A 26 6.93 -0.89 -1.21
CA ALA A 26 6.48 -0.97 0.17
C ALA A 26 7.66 -1.26 1.11
N SER A 27 8.57 -2.13 0.69
CA SER A 27 9.75 -2.48 1.47
C SER A 27 10.66 -1.26 1.69
N TYR A 28 10.94 -0.53 0.63
CA TYR A 28 11.78 0.67 0.74
C TYR A 28 11.09 1.76 1.57
N ALA A 29 9.79 1.93 1.37
CA ALA A 29 9.03 2.89 2.17
C ALA A 29 9.08 2.53 3.65
N PHE A 30 8.92 1.25 3.96
CA PHE A 30 8.98 0.77 5.33
C PHE A 30 10.35 1.04 5.95
N GLU A 31 11.42 0.72 5.24
CA GLU A 31 12.78 0.96 5.73
C GLU A 31 13.02 2.44 6.02
N HIS A 32 12.57 3.30 5.12
CA HIS A 32 12.72 4.74 5.28
C HIS A 32 11.94 5.26 6.49
N LEU A 33 10.69 4.85 6.62
CA LEU A 33 9.84 5.30 7.72
C LEU A 33 10.27 4.73 9.07
N ALA A 34 10.78 3.50 9.08
CA ALA A 34 11.22 2.85 10.31
C ALA A 34 12.40 3.56 10.96
N LYS A 35 13.08 4.42 10.22
CA LYS A 35 14.16 5.26 10.78
C LYS A 35 13.61 6.46 11.53
N LYS A 36 12.36 6.83 11.28
CA LYS A 36 11.74 8.04 11.83
C LYS A 36 10.64 7.73 12.83
N MET A 37 10.18 6.50 12.88
CA MET A 37 9.09 6.09 13.76
C MET A 37 9.24 4.61 14.08
N SER A 38 8.41 4.09 14.98
CA SER A 38 8.46 2.67 15.31
C SER A 38 8.07 1.82 14.09
N LYS A 39 8.48 0.57 14.09
CA LYS A 39 8.15 -0.36 13.01
C LYS A 39 6.64 -0.54 12.89
N GLU A 40 5.93 -0.61 14.01
CA GLU A 40 4.48 -0.73 14.01
C GLU A 40 3.82 0.49 13.37
N LYS A 41 4.30 1.69 13.69
CA LYS A 41 3.76 2.90 13.09
C LYS A 41 4.07 2.99 11.61
N ALA A 42 5.26 2.59 11.21
CA ALA A 42 5.64 2.59 9.79
C ALA A 42 4.72 1.67 9.00
N GLN A 43 4.48 0.46 9.50
CA GLN A 43 3.57 -0.49 8.87
C GLN A 43 2.17 0.06 8.78
N GLU A 44 1.67 0.63 9.86
CA GLU A 44 0.33 1.23 9.91
C GLU A 44 0.18 2.34 8.88
N LYS A 45 1.16 3.22 8.76
CA LYS A 45 1.13 4.33 7.80
C LYS A 45 1.11 3.84 6.37
N ILE A 46 1.88 2.80 6.06
CA ILE A 46 1.90 2.23 4.71
C ILE A 46 0.55 1.61 4.37
N LEU A 47 -0.03 0.86 5.30
CA LEU A 47 -1.34 0.26 5.09
C LEU A 47 -2.41 1.32 4.88
N LEU A 48 -2.37 2.40 5.66
CA LEU A 48 -3.31 3.51 5.49
C LEU A 48 -3.15 4.18 4.14
N ALA A 49 -1.91 4.34 3.67
CA ALA A 49 -1.66 4.95 2.37
C ALA A 49 -2.24 4.10 1.24
N VAL A 50 -2.07 2.79 1.31
CA VAL A 50 -2.63 1.86 0.31
C VAL A 50 -4.15 1.93 0.32
N GLU A 51 -4.75 1.88 1.51
CA GLU A 51 -6.20 1.96 1.67
C GLU A 51 -6.76 3.26 1.09
N ARG A 52 -6.09 4.38 1.41
CA ARG A 52 -6.48 5.68 0.89
C ARG A 52 -6.40 5.71 -0.65
N GLY A 53 -5.39 5.06 -1.21
CA GLY A 53 -5.23 4.96 -2.65
C GLY A 53 -6.43 4.32 -3.33
N PHE A 54 -6.99 3.27 -2.71
CA PHE A 54 -8.18 2.61 -3.25
C PHE A 54 -9.38 3.56 -3.25
N TYR A 55 -9.56 4.34 -2.18
CA TYR A 55 -10.64 5.31 -2.12
C TYR A 55 -10.49 6.40 -3.17
N ILE A 56 -9.27 6.89 -3.37
CA ILE A 56 -9.00 7.93 -4.36
C ILE A 56 -9.31 7.44 -5.76
N SER A 57 -9.02 6.17 -6.06
CA SER A 57 -9.24 5.62 -7.39
C SER A 57 -10.73 5.48 -7.73
N GLY A 58 -11.59 5.46 -6.70
CA GLY A 58 -13.02 5.30 -6.91
C GLY A 58 -13.45 3.87 -7.24
N GLU A 59 -12.52 2.93 -7.22
CA GLU A 59 -12.81 1.54 -7.52
C GLU A 59 -13.28 0.76 -6.30
N MET A 60 -13.06 1.30 -5.11
CA MET A 60 -13.40 0.61 -3.87
C MET A 60 -14.88 0.81 -3.54
N ASN A 61 -15.61 -0.29 -3.42
CA ASN A 61 -17.00 -0.25 -2.95
C ASN A 61 -17.06 -0.67 -1.47
N ALA A 62 -18.26 -0.63 -0.89
CA ALA A 62 -18.45 -0.91 0.53
C ALA A 62 -17.98 -2.32 0.91
N GLU A 63 -18.23 -3.29 0.05
CA GLU A 63 -17.82 -4.67 0.29
C GLU A 63 -16.30 -4.81 0.30
N THR A 64 -15.64 -4.20 -0.68
CA THR A 64 -14.18 -4.21 -0.76
C THR A 64 -13.57 -3.51 0.44
N ALA A 65 -14.15 -2.38 0.84
CA ALA A 65 -13.70 -1.65 2.02
C ALA A 65 -13.79 -2.50 3.28
N TYR A 66 -14.88 -3.24 3.42
CA TYR A 66 -15.08 -4.12 4.57
C TYR A 66 -14.01 -5.22 4.61
N GLU A 67 -13.73 -5.82 3.46
CA GLU A 67 -12.71 -6.86 3.37
C GLU A 67 -11.32 -6.33 3.67
N MET A 68 -11.01 -5.13 3.21
CA MET A 68 -9.74 -4.48 3.51
C MET A 68 -9.58 -4.22 5.00
N GLN A 69 -10.65 -3.79 5.67
CA GLN A 69 -10.63 -3.58 7.11
C GLN A 69 -10.40 -4.88 7.85
N LYS A 70 -11.00 -5.96 7.40
CA LYS A 70 -10.79 -7.29 7.99
C LYS A 70 -9.33 -7.70 7.89
N LEU A 71 -8.73 -7.51 6.72
CA LEU A 71 -7.33 -7.84 6.52
C LEU A 71 -6.42 -7.00 7.41
N SER A 72 -6.71 -5.72 7.51
CA SER A 72 -5.94 -4.80 8.34
C SER A 72 -5.98 -5.21 9.80
N LYS A 73 -7.16 -5.56 10.31
CA LYS A 73 -7.32 -6.02 11.68
C LYS A 73 -6.59 -7.35 11.92
N LYS A 74 -6.64 -8.24 10.95
CA LYS A 74 -5.97 -9.53 11.05
C LYS A 74 -4.46 -9.38 11.15
N ILE A 75 -3.91 -8.41 10.44
CA ILE A 75 -2.47 -8.14 10.45
C ILE A 75 -2.03 -7.43 11.73
N ASN A 76 -2.80 -6.45 12.16
CA ASN A 76 -2.41 -5.57 13.26
C ASN A 76 -2.99 -5.95 14.62
N GLY A 77 -4.14 -6.54 14.62
CA GLY A 77 -4.86 -6.78 15.87
C GLY A 77 -4.69 -8.17 16.43
N ARG A 78 -4.34 -9.07 15.60
CA ARG A 78 -4.24 -10.44 16.05
C ARG A 78 -5.04 -10.78 17.22
#